data_21fdb034af036e40e17fb8b47c6ce8a3
#
_entry.id   21fdb034af036e40e17fb8b47c6ce8a3
#
_cell.length_a   1.000
_cell.length_b   1.000
_cell.length_c   1.000
_cell.angle_alpha   90.00
_cell.angle_beta   90.00
_cell.angle_gamma   90.00
#
_symmetry.space_group_name_H-M   'P 1'
#
loop_
_entity.id
_entity.type
_entity.pdbx_description
1 polymer ?
#
loop_
_entity_poly.entity_id
_entity_poly.type
_entity_poly.pdbx_seq_one_letter_code
_entity_poly.pdbx_strand_id
1 'polypeptide(L)'
;MAVLNVNLTRIESMNLKKSLKTAGRGHKLLKDKLDELIKKLLELVKQNQVLRNEVDKMLKQAYQNFMLAKAVMSEEYLSEALIIPKKTMEVEINEKSVMSVKIPEYKMCENSENNGAIYGFANTTSELDMAIERFSSVTSYLLKLAENEKSIDLIASEIEKTRRRVNALENVVIPNYKDTIKYIGMKLSENERANTSRLMKVKEMILKK
;
A
#
# COMPACT_ATOMS: atom_id res chain seq x y z
N MET A 1 -7.32 -18.06 26.30
CA MET A 1 -8.00 -18.84 25.24
C MET A 1 -9.48 -18.51 25.30
N ALA A 2 -10.00 -17.86 24.27
CA ALA A 2 -11.41 -17.47 24.25
C ALA A 2 -12.19 -18.51 23.45
N VAL A 3 -12.99 -19.30 24.16
CA VAL A 3 -13.99 -20.19 23.53
C VAL A 3 -15.10 -19.29 23.02
N LEU A 4 -15.44 -19.41 21.73
CA LEU A 4 -16.57 -18.68 21.16
C LEU A 4 -17.88 -19.13 21.79
N ASN A 5 -18.78 -18.18 22.08
CA ASN A 5 -20.09 -18.47 22.61
C ASN A 5 -21.00 -19.00 21.48
N VAL A 6 -21.03 -20.30 21.28
CA VAL A 6 -21.78 -20.97 20.21
C VAL A 6 -22.55 -22.16 20.77
N ASN A 7 -23.60 -22.57 20.07
CA ASN A 7 -24.41 -23.72 20.46
C ASN A 7 -23.59 -25.03 20.39
N LEU A 8 -23.72 -25.87 21.43
CA LEU A 8 -22.99 -27.13 21.57
C LEU A 8 -23.66 -28.26 20.77
N THR A 9 -23.72 -28.12 19.44
CA THR A 9 -24.38 -29.08 18.56
C THR A 9 -23.38 -29.67 17.56
N ARG A 10 -23.68 -30.88 17.04
CA ARG A 10 -22.86 -31.53 15.97
C ARG A 10 -22.83 -30.67 14.70
N ILE A 11 -23.95 -29.99 14.37
CA ILE A 11 -24.06 -29.13 13.19
C ILE A 11 -23.10 -27.95 13.33
N GLU A 12 -23.06 -27.31 14.49
CA GLU A 12 -22.18 -26.19 14.75
C GLU A 12 -20.70 -26.58 14.71
N SER A 13 -20.36 -27.76 15.26
CA SER A 13 -19.01 -28.31 15.13
C SER A 13 -18.60 -28.52 13.66
N MET A 14 -19.51 -28.97 12.80
CA MET A 14 -19.25 -29.11 11.35
C MET A 14 -19.08 -27.75 10.67
N ASN A 15 -19.88 -26.75 11.01
CA ASN A 15 -19.78 -25.39 10.47
C ASN A 15 -18.45 -24.76 10.87
N LEU A 16 -18.06 -24.89 12.14
CA LEU A 16 -16.76 -24.38 12.62
C LEU A 16 -15.58 -25.06 11.94
N LYS A 17 -15.65 -26.37 11.66
CA LYS A 17 -14.63 -27.08 10.88
C LYS A 17 -14.52 -26.54 9.45
N LYS A 18 -15.65 -26.23 8.79
CA LYS A 18 -15.67 -25.60 7.47
C LYS A 18 -15.07 -24.19 7.53
N SER A 19 -15.45 -23.39 8.52
CA SER A 19 -14.91 -22.04 8.76
C SER A 19 -13.41 -22.08 9.04
N LEU A 20 -12.92 -23.02 9.84
CA LEU A 20 -11.49 -23.23 10.08
C LEU A 20 -10.72 -23.55 8.78
N LYS A 21 -11.27 -24.41 7.93
CA LYS A 21 -10.66 -24.74 6.63
C LYS A 21 -10.62 -23.51 5.71
N THR A 22 -11.67 -22.72 5.69
CA THR A 22 -11.73 -21.47 4.92
C THR A 22 -10.75 -20.43 5.46
N ALA A 23 -10.68 -20.25 6.79
CA ALA A 23 -9.74 -19.35 7.44
C ALA A 23 -8.28 -19.77 7.16
N GLY A 24 -7.97 -21.06 7.18
CA GLY A 24 -6.63 -21.56 6.83
C GLY A 24 -6.24 -21.31 5.38
N ARG A 25 -7.18 -21.45 4.43
CA ARG A 25 -6.95 -21.10 3.01
C ARG A 25 -6.78 -19.59 2.84
N GLY A 26 -7.65 -18.81 3.49
CA GLY A 26 -7.57 -17.34 3.46
C GLY A 26 -6.25 -16.82 4.04
N HIS A 27 -5.79 -17.39 5.15
CA HIS A 27 -4.48 -17.07 5.74
C HIS A 27 -3.35 -17.30 4.73
N LYS A 28 -3.33 -18.47 4.07
CA LYS A 28 -2.29 -18.79 3.07
C LYS A 28 -2.31 -17.79 1.91
N LEU A 29 -3.48 -17.52 1.31
CA LEU A 29 -3.62 -16.59 0.20
C LEU A 29 -3.23 -15.14 0.58
N LEU A 30 -3.58 -14.70 1.80
CA LEU A 30 -3.18 -13.37 2.28
C LEU A 30 -1.68 -13.29 2.55
N LYS A 31 -1.05 -14.38 3.00
CA LYS A 31 0.39 -14.45 3.20
C LYS A 31 1.13 -14.39 1.85
N ASP A 32 0.68 -15.18 0.87
CA ASP A 32 1.23 -15.16 -0.49
C ASP A 32 1.10 -13.74 -1.11
N LYS A 33 -0.07 -13.10 -0.94
CA LYS A 33 -0.29 -11.70 -1.37
C LYS A 33 0.66 -10.72 -0.67
N LEU A 34 0.89 -10.89 0.63
CA LEU A 34 1.79 -10.04 1.41
C LEU A 34 3.23 -10.17 0.92
N ASP A 35 3.70 -11.38 0.68
CA ASP A 35 5.06 -11.64 0.19
C ASP A 35 5.28 -11.02 -1.20
N GLU A 36 4.26 -11.06 -2.06
CA GLU A 36 4.31 -10.47 -3.39
C GLU A 36 4.29 -8.92 -3.35
N LEU A 37 3.46 -8.33 -2.47
CA LEU A 37 3.47 -6.88 -2.23
C LEU A 37 4.82 -6.39 -1.70
N ILE A 38 5.47 -7.15 -0.81
CA ILE A 38 6.81 -6.80 -0.30
C ILE A 38 7.84 -6.83 -1.42
N LYS A 39 7.81 -7.84 -2.31
CA LYS A 39 8.71 -7.88 -3.47
C LYS A 39 8.55 -6.66 -4.35
N LYS A 40 7.28 -6.30 -4.64
CA LYS A 40 6.97 -5.11 -5.46
C LYS A 40 7.42 -3.81 -4.80
N LEU A 41 7.22 -3.68 -3.49
CA LEU A 41 7.72 -2.54 -2.72
C LEU A 41 9.24 -2.40 -2.85
N LEU A 42 9.99 -3.49 -2.68
CA LEU A 42 11.45 -3.47 -2.79
C LEU A 42 11.94 -3.08 -4.19
N GLU A 43 11.24 -3.49 -5.25
CA GLU A 43 11.54 -3.06 -6.62
C GLU A 43 11.33 -1.55 -6.78
N LEU A 44 10.19 -1.03 -6.32
CA LEU A 44 9.88 0.40 -6.40
C LEU A 44 10.85 1.25 -5.56
N VAL A 45 11.23 0.79 -4.38
CA VAL A 45 12.22 1.49 -3.53
C VAL A 45 13.58 1.59 -4.23
N LYS A 46 14.04 0.51 -4.89
CA LYS A 46 15.29 0.55 -5.69
C LYS A 46 15.19 1.55 -6.85
N GLN A 47 14.06 1.52 -7.58
CA GLN A 47 13.82 2.47 -8.68
C GLN A 47 13.78 3.92 -8.16
N ASN A 48 13.11 4.15 -7.03
CA ASN A 48 13.04 5.46 -6.39
C ASN A 48 14.42 5.99 -6.00
N GLN A 49 15.28 5.13 -5.46
CA GLN A 49 16.65 5.52 -5.09
C GLN A 49 17.48 5.95 -6.30
N VAL A 50 17.35 5.25 -7.44
CA VAL A 50 18.03 5.62 -8.68
C VAL A 50 17.51 6.96 -9.20
N LEU A 51 16.18 7.11 -9.31
CA LEU A 51 15.55 8.36 -9.77
C LEU A 51 15.91 9.54 -8.88
N ARG A 52 15.92 9.37 -7.57
CA ARG A 52 16.29 10.43 -6.62
C ARG A 52 17.73 10.90 -6.83
N ASN A 53 18.66 9.96 -7.01
CA ASN A 53 20.06 10.29 -7.30
C ASN A 53 20.22 11.04 -8.63
N GLU A 54 19.42 10.70 -9.65
CA GLU A 54 19.40 11.42 -10.94
C GLU A 54 18.85 12.83 -10.79
N VAL A 55 17.70 12.97 -10.11
CA VAL A 55 17.08 14.26 -9.82
C VAL A 55 18.02 15.16 -9.03
N ASP A 56 18.68 14.64 -7.99
CA ASP A 56 19.63 15.40 -7.17
C ASP A 56 20.82 15.93 -8.00
N LYS A 57 21.34 15.12 -8.94
CA LYS A 57 22.41 15.55 -9.85
C LYS A 57 21.94 16.67 -10.78
N MET A 58 20.78 16.50 -11.39
CA MET A 58 20.22 17.50 -12.30
C MET A 58 19.89 18.80 -11.58
N LEU A 59 19.25 18.72 -10.40
CA LEU A 59 18.97 19.88 -9.55
C LEU A 59 20.25 20.63 -9.17
N LYS A 60 21.29 19.90 -8.76
CA LYS A 60 22.57 20.52 -8.41
C LYS A 60 23.14 21.32 -9.59
N GLN A 61 23.09 20.78 -10.81
CA GLN A 61 23.54 21.49 -12.02
C GLN A 61 22.66 22.71 -12.34
N ALA A 62 21.33 22.58 -12.20
CA ALA A 62 20.42 23.70 -12.43
C ALA A 62 20.64 24.83 -11.40
N TYR A 63 20.85 24.50 -10.13
CA TYR A 63 21.19 25.47 -9.10
C TYR A 63 22.55 26.13 -9.31
N GLN A 64 23.55 25.41 -9.78
CA GLN A 64 24.86 26.00 -10.12
C GLN A 64 24.72 27.09 -11.19
N ASN A 65 23.99 26.81 -12.27
CA ASN A 65 23.74 27.81 -13.31
C ASN A 65 22.92 29.00 -12.80
N PHE A 66 21.92 28.73 -11.97
CA PHE A 66 21.12 29.79 -11.36
C PHE A 66 21.95 30.70 -10.44
N MET A 67 22.88 30.11 -9.68
CA MET A 67 23.80 30.89 -8.82
C MET A 67 24.78 31.72 -9.64
N LEU A 68 25.24 31.22 -10.79
CA LEU A 68 26.08 32.01 -11.72
C LEU A 68 25.25 33.19 -12.30
N ALA A 69 24.02 32.94 -12.74
CA ALA A 69 23.13 34.02 -13.19
C ALA A 69 22.89 35.06 -12.10
N LYS A 70 22.63 34.65 -10.85
CA LYS A 70 22.47 35.56 -9.70
C LYS A 70 23.72 36.36 -9.37
N ALA A 71 24.91 35.83 -9.63
CA ALA A 71 26.15 36.52 -9.37
C ALA A 71 26.43 37.69 -10.39
N VAL A 72 25.88 37.57 -11.61
CA VAL A 72 26.08 38.51 -12.70
C VAL A 72 24.93 39.54 -12.80
N MET A 73 23.69 39.12 -12.47
CA MET A 73 22.49 39.95 -12.56
C MET A 73 22.17 40.62 -11.22
N SER A 74 21.56 41.81 -11.25
CA SER A 74 21.02 42.41 -10.05
C SER A 74 19.76 41.66 -9.59
N GLU A 75 19.47 41.70 -8.29
CA GLU A 75 18.34 40.99 -7.69
C GLU A 75 16.98 41.52 -8.19
N GLU A 76 16.91 42.78 -8.56
CA GLU A 76 15.71 43.43 -9.13
C GLU A 76 15.36 42.84 -10.50
N TYR A 77 16.34 42.78 -11.42
CA TYR A 77 16.13 42.20 -12.76
C TYR A 77 15.86 40.73 -12.75
N LEU A 78 16.46 39.97 -11.81
CA LEU A 78 16.21 38.54 -11.66
C LEU A 78 14.76 38.33 -11.19
N SER A 79 14.28 39.09 -10.22
CA SER A 79 12.91 39.01 -9.73
C SER A 79 11.89 39.37 -10.79
N GLU A 80 12.14 40.40 -11.59
CA GLU A 80 11.29 40.79 -12.71
C GLU A 80 11.20 39.73 -13.78
N ALA A 81 12.33 39.10 -14.16
CA ALA A 81 12.39 38.03 -15.14
C ALA A 81 11.62 36.75 -14.71
N LEU A 82 11.52 36.48 -13.41
CA LEU A 82 10.88 35.29 -12.86
C LEU A 82 9.40 35.47 -12.46
N ILE A 83 8.85 36.70 -12.51
CA ILE A 83 7.46 36.97 -12.14
C ILE A 83 6.46 36.20 -13.01
N ILE A 84 6.74 36.06 -14.31
CA ILE A 84 5.83 35.40 -15.25
C ILE A 84 6.37 34.05 -15.61
N PRO A 85 5.65 32.94 -15.29
CA PRO A 85 6.09 31.61 -15.65
C PRO A 85 6.03 31.39 -17.17
N LYS A 86 7.08 30.82 -17.74
CA LYS A 86 7.18 30.54 -19.18
C LYS A 86 6.26 29.38 -19.63
N LYS A 87 6.06 28.40 -18.76
CA LYS A 87 5.27 27.21 -19.05
C LYS A 87 4.30 26.93 -17.91
N THR A 88 3.06 26.68 -18.25
CA THR A 88 2.09 26.09 -17.32
C THR A 88 2.01 24.60 -17.57
N MET A 89 2.02 23.83 -16.51
CA MET A 89 1.93 22.36 -16.57
C MET A 89 0.59 21.93 -16.00
N GLU A 90 -0.14 21.14 -16.78
CA GLU A 90 -1.30 20.43 -16.30
C GLU A 90 -0.94 18.96 -16.12
N VAL A 91 -1.34 18.38 -15.00
CA VAL A 91 -1.07 16.98 -14.67
C VAL A 91 -2.39 16.23 -14.64
N GLU A 92 -2.57 15.30 -15.56
CA GLU A 92 -3.67 14.36 -15.52
C GLU A 92 -3.33 13.18 -14.62
N ILE A 93 -4.25 12.86 -13.72
CA ILE A 93 -4.08 11.75 -12.78
C ILE A 93 -4.94 10.57 -13.25
N ASN A 94 -4.30 9.52 -13.69
CA ASN A 94 -4.94 8.24 -14.01
C ASN A 94 -4.73 7.23 -12.88
N GLU A 95 -5.70 6.34 -12.65
CA GLU A 95 -5.57 5.28 -11.66
C GLU A 95 -5.23 3.95 -12.34
N LYS A 96 -4.14 3.33 -11.94
CA LYS A 96 -3.75 1.98 -12.34
C LYS A 96 -3.88 1.04 -11.14
N SER A 97 -4.50 -0.13 -11.34
CA SER A 97 -4.61 -1.12 -10.26
C SER A 97 -3.46 -2.11 -10.32
N VAL A 98 -2.69 -2.19 -9.25
CA VAL A 98 -1.63 -3.19 -9.06
C VAL A 98 -1.94 -3.99 -7.81
N MET A 99 -2.23 -5.30 -7.94
CA MET A 99 -2.54 -6.20 -6.82
C MET A 99 -3.67 -5.71 -5.91
N SER A 100 -4.72 -5.11 -6.50
CA SER A 100 -5.86 -4.50 -5.80
C SER A 100 -5.53 -3.19 -5.06
N VAL A 101 -4.34 -2.61 -5.26
CA VAL A 101 -3.98 -1.26 -4.82
C VAL A 101 -4.12 -0.32 -6.00
N LYS A 102 -4.86 0.77 -5.82
CA LYS A 102 -4.98 1.83 -6.81
C LYS A 102 -3.77 2.74 -6.72
N ILE A 103 -2.95 2.74 -7.74
CA ILE A 103 -1.73 3.54 -7.85
C ILE A 103 -2.01 4.65 -8.85
N PRO A 104 -1.69 5.92 -8.53
CA PRO A 104 -1.81 7.01 -9.48
C PRO A 104 -0.73 6.91 -10.56
N GLU A 105 -1.08 7.21 -11.79
CA GLU A 105 -0.17 7.41 -12.92
C GLU A 105 -0.30 8.87 -13.36
N TYR A 106 0.81 9.62 -13.30
CA TYR A 106 0.81 11.03 -13.65
C TYR A 106 1.22 11.23 -15.09
N LYS A 107 0.32 11.80 -15.89
CA LYS A 107 0.61 12.22 -17.26
C LYS A 107 0.75 13.72 -17.31
N MET A 108 1.83 14.18 -17.90
CA MET A 108 2.13 15.58 -18.07
C MET A 108 1.52 16.05 -19.39
N CYS A 109 0.61 17.00 -19.32
CA CYS A 109 0.10 17.71 -20.47
C CYS A 109 0.83 19.06 -20.54
N GLU A 110 1.74 19.22 -21.49
CA GLU A 110 2.42 20.48 -21.71
C GLU A 110 1.50 21.38 -22.56
N ASN A 111 0.89 22.37 -21.95
CA ASN A 111 0.22 23.45 -22.68
C ASN A 111 1.29 24.47 -23.10
N SER A 112 1.97 24.20 -24.20
CA SER A 112 3.00 25.09 -24.76
C SER A 112 2.37 26.15 -25.66
N GLU A 113 1.55 27.04 -25.12
CA GLU A 113 0.99 28.12 -25.93
C GLU A 113 1.97 29.30 -26.13
N ASN A 114 3.06 29.40 -25.38
CA ASN A 114 4.01 30.53 -25.49
C ASN A 114 5.44 30.04 -25.80
N ASN A 115 5.79 30.01 -27.09
CA ASN A 115 7.15 29.80 -27.57
C ASN A 115 8.05 31.04 -27.51
N GLY A 116 7.56 32.19 -26.97
CA GLY A 116 8.30 33.45 -26.89
C GLY A 116 9.10 33.59 -25.59
N ALA A 117 10.17 34.39 -25.64
CA ALA A 117 10.85 34.85 -24.45
C ALA A 117 9.93 35.80 -23.69
N ILE A 118 9.65 35.51 -22.41
CA ILE A 118 8.73 36.31 -21.58
C ILE A 118 9.46 37.48 -20.94
N TYR A 119 10.78 37.48 -20.95
CA TYR A 119 11.62 38.54 -20.40
C TYR A 119 12.53 39.16 -21.48
N GLY A 120 12.87 40.43 -21.27
CA GLY A 120 13.69 41.18 -22.21
C GLY A 120 15.15 40.71 -22.23
N PHE A 121 15.72 40.56 -23.42
CA PHE A 121 17.12 40.09 -23.60
C PHE A 121 18.18 41.13 -23.16
N ALA A 122 17.79 42.37 -22.92
CA ALA A 122 18.75 43.43 -22.64
C ALA A 122 19.47 43.33 -21.30
N ASN A 123 18.79 42.74 -20.29
CA ASN A 123 19.28 42.65 -18.90
C ASN A 123 19.38 41.22 -18.38
N THR A 124 19.25 40.21 -19.26
CA THR A 124 19.30 38.81 -18.90
C THR A 124 20.56 38.15 -19.43
N THR A 125 21.09 37.17 -18.66
CA THR A 125 22.29 36.43 -19.04
C THR A 125 21.90 35.06 -19.63
N SER A 126 22.74 34.57 -20.53
CA SER A 126 22.64 33.20 -21.09
C SER A 126 22.59 32.10 -20.01
N GLU A 127 23.21 32.33 -18.86
CA GLU A 127 23.20 31.40 -17.71
C GLU A 127 21.80 31.25 -17.10
N LEU A 128 20.99 32.30 -17.14
CA LEU A 128 19.58 32.24 -16.69
C LEU A 128 18.76 31.36 -17.64
N ASP A 129 18.92 31.49 -18.94
CA ASP A 129 18.22 30.67 -19.92
C ASP A 129 18.56 29.19 -19.76
N MET A 130 19.84 28.86 -19.59
CA MET A 130 20.30 27.50 -19.31
C MET A 130 19.76 26.95 -17.98
N ALA A 131 19.66 27.78 -16.96
CA ALA A 131 19.08 27.39 -15.69
C ALA A 131 17.58 27.05 -15.84
N ILE A 132 16.80 27.88 -16.52
CA ILE A 132 15.36 27.68 -16.76
C ILE A 132 15.11 26.41 -17.59
N GLU A 133 15.90 26.18 -18.64
CA GLU A 133 15.78 24.98 -19.45
C GLU A 133 16.06 23.70 -18.63
N ARG A 134 17.12 23.74 -17.81
CA ARG A 134 17.44 22.62 -16.90
C ARG A 134 16.34 22.40 -15.85
N PHE A 135 15.82 23.45 -15.23
CA PHE A 135 14.69 23.30 -14.30
C PHE A 135 13.44 22.72 -15.00
N SER A 136 13.17 23.13 -16.23
CA SER A 136 12.05 22.56 -17.01
C SER A 136 12.27 21.06 -17.27
N SER A 137 13.49 20.63 -17.60
CA SER A 137 13.79 19.22 -17.80
C SER A 137 13.68 18.39 -16.50
N VAL A 138 14.10 18.94 -15.37
CA VAL A 138 14.03 18.28 -14.05
C VAL A 138 12.58 18.04 -13.63
N THR A 139 11.66 18.91 -14.01
CA THR A 139 10.24 18.79 -13.58
C THR A 139 9.60 17.47 -14.01
N SER A 140 9.94 16.98 -15.21
CA SER A 140 9.45 15.66 -15.69
C SER A 140 9.95 14.51 -14.83
N TYR A 141 11.19 14.58 -14.34
CA TYR A 141 11.76 13.57 -13.42
C TYR A 141 11.19 13.68 -12.01
N LEU A 142 10.92 14.91 -11.53
CA LEU A 142 10.25 15.13 -10.25
C LEU A 142 8.84 14.55 -10.26
N LEU A 143 8.10 14.66 -11.36
CA LEU A 143 6.78 14.05 -11.48
C LEU A 143 6.84 12.53 -11.40
N LYS A 144 7.79 11.89 -12.09
CA LYS A 144 8.03 10.44 -12.00
C LYS A 144 8.44 10.02 -10.59
N LEU A 145 9.26 10.82 -9.93
CA LEU A 145 9.66 10.58 -8.54
C LEU A 145 8.42 10.62 -7.61
N ALA A 146 7.59 11.65 -7.76
CA ALA A 146 6.36 11.82 -6.97
C ALA A 146 5.37 10.66 -7.19
N GLU A 147 5.22 10.17 -8.43
CA GLU A 147 4.43 8.99 -8.77
C GLU A 147 4.94 7.73 -8.04
N ASN A 148 6.26 7.50 -8.09
CA ASN A 148 6.88 6.37 -7.41
C ASN A 148 6.75 6.46 -5.89
N GLU A 149 7.00 7.62 -5.30
CA GLU A 149 6.87 7.83 -3.86
C GLU A 149 5.44 7.60 -3.39
N LYS A 150 4.46 8.13 -4.14
CA LYS A 150 3.04 7.89 -3.83
C LYS A 150 2.65 6.43 -3.96
N SER A 151 3.18 5.75 -4.96
CA SER A 151 2.97 4.31 -5.17
C SER A 151 3.55 3.48 -4.02
N ILE A 152 4.74 3.81 -3.54
CA ILE A 152 5.39 3.18 -2.38
C ILE A 152 4.53 3.36 -1.13
N ASP A 153 4.02 4.56 -0.88
CA ASP A 153 3.19 4.90 0.27
C ASP A 153 1.89 4.08 0.30
N LEU A 154 1.21 3.99 -0.84
CA LEU A 154 -0.03 3.23 -0.98
C LEU A 154 0.20 1.73 -0.78
N ILE A 155 1.25 1.18 -1.38
CA ILE A 155 1.61 -0.24 -1.21
C ILE A 155 2.02 -0.51 0.23
N ALA A 156 2.81 0.35 0.88
CA ALA A 156 3.21 0.20 2.27
C ALA A 156 1.99 0.18 3.21
N SER A 157 1.02 1.07 2.99
CA SER A 157 -0.22 1.10 3.78
C SER A 157 -1.05 -0.18 3.62
N GLU A 158 -1.10 -0.75 2.40
CA GLU A 158 -1.82 -2.01 2.15
C GLU A 158 -1.07 -3.22 2.73
N ILE A 159 0.27 -3.22 2.71
CA ILE A 159 1.09 -4.23 3.41
C ILE A 159 0.78 -4.23 4.90
N GLU A 160 0.71 -3.06 5.54
CA GLU A 160 0.38 -2.96 6.97
C GLU A 160 -1.01 -3.52 7.27
N LYS A 161 -2.02 -3.15 6.48
CA LYS A 161 -3.40 -3.67 6.61
C LYS A 161 -3.44 -5.19 6.42
N THR A 162 -2.76 -5.70 5.41
CA THR A 162 -2.73 -7.14 5.11
C THR A 162 -2.00 -7.91 6.20
N ARG A 163 -0.87 -7.38 6.71
CA ARG A 163 -0.12 -7.96 7.83
C ARG A 163 -0.96 -8.04 9.10
N ARG A 164 -1.73 -6.99 9.41
CA ARG A 164 -2.66 -7.01 10.55
C ARG A 164 -3.72 -8.10 10.39
N ARG A 165 -4.28 -8.27 9.18
CA ARG A 165 -5.27 -9.33 8.89
C ARG A 165 -4.67 -10.73 9.01
N VAL A 166 -3.45 -10.96 8.48
CA VAL A 166 -2.73 -12.23 8.58
C VAL A 166 -2.48 -12.57 10.04
N ASN A 167 -1.95 -11.62 10.83
CA ASN A 167 -1.68 -11.81 12.25
C ASN A 167 -2.96 -12.11 13.06
N ALA A 168 -4.06 -11.42 12.76
CA ALA A 168 -5.34 -11.68 13.42
C ALA A 168 -5.87 -13.09 13.10
N LEU A 169 -5.76 -13.54 11.85
CA LEU A 169 -6.14 -14.91 11.47
C LEU A 169 -5.27 -15.96 12.16
N GLU A 170 -3.97 -15.76 12.19
CA GLU A 170 -3.01 -16.73 12.73
C GLU A 170 -3.10 -16.86 14.26
N ASN A 171 -3.13 -15.72 14.96
CA ASN A 171 -3.00 -15.68 16.42
C ASN A 171 -4.33 -15.65 17.17
N VAL A 172 -5.42 -15.26 16.52
CA VAL A 172 -6.71 -15.10 17.20
C VAL A 172 -7.75 -16.05 16.60
N VAL A 173 -8.03 -15.93 15.28
CA VAL A 173 -9.18 -16.61 14.67
C VAL A 173 -8.98 -18.13 14.59
N ILE A 174 -7.85 -18.57 14.07
CA ILE A 174 -7.54 -19.99 13.88
C ILE A 174 -7.42 -20.73 15.21
N PRO A 175 -6.72 -20.23 16.24
CA PRO A 175 -6.67 -20.85 17.56
C PRO A 175 -8.04 -20.93 18.22
N ASN A 176 -8.82 -19.82 18.19
CA ASN A 176 -10.15 -19.79 18.78
C ASN A 176 -11.09 -20.86 18.15
N TYR A 177 -11.05 -21.02 16.83
CA TYR A 177 -11.83 -22.08 16.18
C TYR A 177 -11.38 -23.47 16.62
N LYS A 178 -10.07 -23.73 16.71
CA LYS A 178 -9.53 -25.01 17.14
C LYS A 178 -9.96 -25.36 18.57
N ASP A 179 -9.85 -24.40 19.49
CA ASP A 179 -10.20 -24.58 20.90
C ASP A 179 -11.70 -24.77 21.08
N THR A 180 -12.51 -24.01 20.34
CA THR A 180 -13.98 -24.14 20.37
C THR A 180 -14.42 -25.50 19.83
N ILE A 181 -13.84 -25.98 18.71
CA ILE A 181 -14.15 -27.31 18.17
C ILE A 181 -13.78 -28.41 19.17
N LYS A 182 -12.62 -28.28 19.83
CA LYS A 182 -12.17 -29.21 20.86
C LYS A 182 -13.15 -29.23 22.06
N TYR A 183 -13.57 -28.04 22.51
CA TYR A 183 -14.52 -27.90 23.60
C TYR A 183 -15.89 -28.52 23.27
N ILE A 184 -16.45 -28.23 22.07
CA ILE A 184 -17.70 -28.84 21.61
C ILE A 184 -17.56 -30.37 21.55
N GLY A 185 -16.44 -30.89 21.04
CA GLY A 185 -16.17 -32.31 20.98
C GLY A 185 -16.19 -32.97 22.36
N MET A 186 -15.56 -32.36 23.36
CA MET A 186 -15.59 -32.87 24.75
C MET A 186 -17.00 -32.87 25.32
N LYS A 187 -17.78 -31.81 25.11
CA LYS A 187 -19.16 -31.69 25.59
C LYS A 187 -20.11 -32.70 24.92
N LEU A 188 -19.95 -32.93 23.63
CA LEU A 188 -20.72 -33.96 22.92
C LEU A 188 -20.41 -35.37 23.43
N SER A 189 -19.13 -35.69 23.68
CA SER A 189 -18.74 -36.97 24.23
C SER A 189 -19.24 -37.18 25.67
N GLU A 190 -19.28 -36.13 26.47
CA GLU A 190 -19.86 -36.17 27.82
C GLU A 190 -21.36 -36.48 27.78
N ASN A 191 -22.09 -35.79 26.90
CA ASN A 191 -23.51 -36.01 26.68
C ASN A 191 -23.83 -37.44 26.19
N GLU A 192 -22.98 -37.98 25.27
CA GLU A 192 -23.11 -39.37 24.80
C GLU A 192 -22.90 -40.38 25.94
N ARG A 193 -21.87 -40.17 26.79
CA ARG A 193 -21.66 -41.03 27.99
C ARG A 193 -22.83 -40.99 28.95
N ALA A 194 -23.35 -39.78 29.22
CA ALA A 194 -24.49 -39.61 30.10
C ALA A 194 -25.74 -40.30 29.55
N ASN A 195 -26.01 -40.21 28.26
CA ASN A 195 -27.14 -40.90 27.62
C ASN A 195 -26.95 -42.41 27.63
N THR A 196 -25.76 -42.94 27.38
CA THR A 196 -25.46 -44.37 27.46
C THR A 196 -25.70 -44.88 28.88
N SER A 197 -25.26 -44.18 29.92
CA SER A 197 -25.48 -44.53 31.31
C SER A 197 -26.99 -44.52 31.66
N ARG A 198 -27.75 -43.57 31.16
CA ARG A 198 -29.25 -43.52 31.36
C ARG A 198 -29.91 -44.75 30.69
N LEU A 199 -29.51 -45.05 29.45
CA LEU A 199 -30.03 -46.23 28.71
C LEU A 199 -29.72 -47.54 29.43
N MET A 200 -28.52 -47.72 30.01
CA MET A 200 -28.16 -48.89 30.83
C MET A 200 -29.07 -49.01 32.04
N LYS A 201 -29.31 -47.92 32.78
CA LYS A 201 -30.22 -47.95 33.94
C LYS A 201 -31.66 -48.28 33.53
N VAL A 202 -32.16 -47.77 32.43
CA VAL A 202 -33.52 -48.07 31.92
C VAL A 202 -33.60 -49.56 31.56
N LYS A 203 -32.57 -50.11 30.89
CA LYS A 203 -32.51 -51.54 30.58
C LYS A 203 -32.56 -52.39 31.84
N GLU A 204 -31.77 -52.08 32.87
CA GLU A 204 -31.78 -52.79 34.15
C GLU A 204 -33.15 -52.77 34.85
N MET A 205 -33.85 -51.62 34.78
CA MET A 205 -35.22 -51.49 35.35
C MET A 205 -36.24 -52.33 34.57
N ILE A 206 -36.11 -52.44 33.25
CA ILE A 206 -37.00 -53.27 32.43
C ILE A 206 -36.78 -54.77 32.69
N LEU A 207 -35.54 -55.19 32.88
CA LEU A 207 -35.16 -56.58 33.14
C LEU A 207 -35.48 -57.04 34.56
N LYS A 208 -35.71 -56.10 35.50
CA LYS A 208 -36.14 -56.41 36.91
C LYS A 208 -37.65 -56.45 37.09
N LYS A 209 -38.43 -56.17 36.05
CA LYS A 209 -39.88 -56.42 35.96
C LYS A 209 -40.15 -57.75 35.28
#